data_2acb2e79caeae46fc739dd5fd9eb9d06
#
_entry.id   2acb2e79caeae46fc739dd5fd9eb9d06
#
_cell.length_a   1.000
_cell.length_b   1.000
_cell.length_c   1.000
_cell.angle_alpha   90.00
_cell.angle_beta   90.00
_cell.angle_gamma   90.00
#
_symmetry.space_group_name_H-M   'P 1'
#
loop_
_entity.id
_entity.type
_entity.pdbx_description
1 polymer ?
#
loop_
_entity_poly.entity_id
_entity_poly.type
_entity_poly.pdbx_seq_one_letter_code
_entity_poly.pdbx_strand_id
1 'polypeptide(L)'
;MPPVDDITYDIRAAGPEDAGRIDALDGSFTTATVFRVESAENGFTLREVPVDPPLTKVFPDDDADGPDGPDGPDGPGGAGGPGEGRGADVGDGHSEAVVGNADGREPTFLALTPDGTLAGFVSVSYARWNRRLTIEDIEVAPAHRGRGVGRALMSRAEEFARERGAGHVWLEVSNINAPAIHAYRRMGFSLCGLDTSLYAFTASAGEYALYLSKPCRPGAAG
;
A
#
# COMPACT_ATOMS: atom_id res chain seq x y z
N MET A 1 3.31 3.93 36.00
CA MET A 1 2.71 3.46 34.78
C MET A 1 2.25 2.02 34.99
N PRO A 2 0.99 1.67 34.76
CA PRO A 2 0.60 0.27 34.79
C PRO A 2 1.39 -0.48 33.69
N PRO A 3 1.70 -1.78 33.89
CA PRO A 3 2.33 -2.58 32.84
C PRO A 3 1.45 -2.53 31.61
N VAL A 4 2.07 -2.31 30.43
CA VAL A 4 1.40 -2.48 29.14
C VAL A 4 1.15 -3.98 29.08
N ASP A 5 -0.11 -4.40 29.20
CA ASP A 5 -0.49 -5.79 28.99
C ASP A 5 0.08 -6.23 27.65
N ASP A 6 0.91 -7.25 27.67
CA ASP A 6 1.57 -7.82 26.50
C ASP A 6 0.49 -8.60 25.71
N ILE A 7 -0.31 -7.86 24.95
CA ILE A 7 -1.40 -8.43 24.16
C ILE A 7 -0.77 -9.27 23.05
N THR A 8 -0.94 -10.58 23.13
CA THR A 8 -0.56 -11.49 22.04
C THR A 8 -1.63 -11.42 20.96
N TYR A 9 -1.21 -11.07 19.73
CA TYR A 9 -2.09 -11.06 18.57
C TYR A 9 -1.99 -12.38 17.81
N ASP A 10 -3.14 -12.93 17.43
CA ASP A 10 -3.20 -14.08 16.53
C ASP A 10 -3.12 -13.59 15.08
N ILE A 11 -2.16 -14.13 14.31
CA ILE A 11 -1.97 -13.75 12.90
C ILE A 11 -2.45 -14.90 12.01
N ARG A 12 -3.51 -14.68 11.23
CA ARG A 12 -4.03 -15.65 10.28
C ARG A 12 -4.33 -15.05 8.91
N ALA A 13 -4.48 -15.90 7.90
CA ALA A 13 -5.01 -15.47 6.61
C ALA A 13 -6.49 -15.05 6.74
N ALA A 14 -6.88 -14.05 5.98
CA ALA A 14 -8.27 -13.62 5.87
C ALA A 14 -9.11 -14.63 5.07
N GLY A 15 -10.37 -14.81 5.48
CA GLY A 15 -11.39 -15.49 4.72
C GLY A 15 -12.38 -14.50 4.09
N PRO A 16 -13.29 -14.99 3.23
CA PRO A 16 -14.32 -14.13 2.62
C PRO A 16 -15.21 -13.40 3.64
N GLU A 17 -15.38 -14.01 4.81
CA GLU A 17 -16.17 -13.47 5.93
C GLU A 17 -15.53 -12.26 6.61
N ASP A 18 -14.24 -12.02 6.37
CA ASP A 18 -13.51 -10.92 7.00
C ASP A 18 -13.57 -9.60 6.21
N ALA A 19 -14.06 -9.61 4.96
CA ALA A 19 -14.07 -8.45 4.08
C ALA A 19 -14.69 -7.21 4.74
N GLY A 20 -15.91 -7.32 5.24
CA GLY A 20 -16.59 -6.19 5.88
C GLY A 20 -15.92 -5.69 7.17
N ARG A 21 -15.06 -6.50 7.81
CA ARG A 21 -14.27 -6.08 8.99
C ARG A 21 -13.02 -5.34 8.57
N ILE A 22 -12.44 -5.70 7.43
CA ILE A 22 -11.30 -5.03 6.82
C ILE A 22 -11.75 -3.65 6.34
N ASP A 23 -12.82 -3.57 5.57
CA ASP A 23 -13.37 -2.33 5.02
C ASP A 23 -13.80 -1.33 6.12
N ALA A 24 -14.26 -1.84 7.27
CA ALA A 24 -14.64 -1.01 8.41
C ALA A 24 -13.49 -0.59 9.33
N LEU A 25 -12.24 -0.98 9.01
CA LEU A 25 -11.10 -0.62 9.87
C LEU A 25 -10.75 0.86 9.69
N ASP A 26 -10.60 1.58 10.80
CA ASP A 26 -10.14 2.97 10.79
C ASP A 26 -8.63 3.05 10.52
N GLY A 27 -8.27 3.35 9.27
CA GLY A 27 -6.89 3.58 8.82
C GLY A 27 -6.39 5.00 9.09
N SER A 28 -7.23 5.95 9.50
CA SER A 28 -6.88 7.36 9.69
C SER A 28 -5.66 7.54 10.59
N PHE A 29 -4.87 8.58 10.34
CA PHE A 29 -3.72 8.91 11.19
C PHE A 29 -3.61 10.41 11.43
N THR A 30 -2.95 10.78 12.54
CA THR A 30 -2.57 12.15 12.84
C THR A 30 -1.06 12.26 12.94
N THR A 31 -0.50 13.34 12.37
CA THR A 31 0.94 13.59 12.37
C THR A 31 1.25 15.06 12.65
N ALA A 32 2.33 15.31 13.38
CA ALA A 32 2.87 16.64 13.60
C ALA A 32 4.02 16.99 12.63
N THR A 33 4.44 16.04 11.78
CA THR A 33 5.49 16.24 10.77
C THR A 33 5.11 15.58 9.46
N VAL A 34 5.63 16.10 8.34
CA VAL A 34 5.52 15.51 7.00
C VAL A 34 6.89 15.52 6.32
N PHE A 35 7.07 14.65 5.33
CA PHE A 35 8.24 14.71 4.47
C PHE A 35 7.98 15.61 3.27
N ARG A 36 8.59 16.80 3.28
CA ARG A 36 8.55 17.70 2.12
C ARG A 36 9.49 17.19 1.05
N VAL A 37 8.97 17.09 -0.17
CA VAL A 37 9.74 16.76 -1.38
C VAL A 37 10.10 18.07 -2.07
N GLU A 38 11.38 18.30 -2.26
CA GLU A 38 11.91 19.49 -2.96
C GLU A 38 12.64 19.02 -4.22
N SER A 39 12.22 19.54 -5.39
CA SER A 39 12.89 19.24 -6.65
C SER A 39 14.27 19.91 -6.69
N ALA A 40 15.28 19.19 -7.17
CA ALA A 40 16.64 19.66 -7.39
C ALA A 40 17.02 19.38 -8.85
N GLU A 41 18.11 19.98 -9.33
CA GLU A 41 18.56 19.85 -10.74
C GLU A 41 18.68 18.39 -11.20
N ASN A 42 19.15 17.50 -10.35
CA ASN A 42 19.42 16.10 -10.66
C ASN A 42 18.68 15.11 -9.74
N GLY A 43 17.48 15.49 -9.23
CA GLY A 43 16.71 14.58 -8.38
C GLY A 43 15.84 15.33 -7.38
N PHE A 44 15.64 14.70 -6.23
CA PHE A 44 14.76 15.19 -5.17
C PHE A 44 15.46 15.12 -3.81
N THR A 45 15.11 16.05 -2.94
CA THR A 45 15.51 16.04 -1.55
C THR A 45 14.27 15.85 -0.68
N LEU A 46 14.34 14.93 0.27
CA LEU A 46 13.31 14.72 1.28
C LEU A 46 13.77 15.34 2.60
N ARG A 47 12.95 16.23 3.16
CA ARG A 47 13.18 16.81 4.45
C ARG A 47 11.94 16.73 5.32
N GLU A 48 12.09 16.16 6.52
CA GLU A 48 11.02 16.17 7.51
C GLU A 48 10.83 17.61 8.05
N VAL A 49 9.59 18.06 8.04
CA VAL A 49 9.22 19.40 8.51
C VAL A 49 8.00 19.32 9.43
N PRO A 50 7.93 20.18 10.46
CA PRO A 50 6.74 20.24 11.30
C PRO A 50 5.54 20.80 10.54
N VAL A 51 4.35 20.38 10.97
CA VAL A 51 3.05 20.94 10.57
C VAL A 51 2.29 21.37 11.80
N ASP A 52 1.75 22.59 11.77
CA ASP A 52 0.97 23.16 12.87
C ASP A 52 -0.27 23.87 12.29
N PRO A 53 -1.49 23.47 12.69
CA PRO A 53 -1.81 22.37 13.60
C PRO A 53 -1.43 20.98 13.03
N PRO A 54 -1.33 19.93 13.89
CA PRO A 54 -1.12 18.57 13.41
C PRO A 54 -2.14 18.17 12.34
N LEU A 55 -1.67 17.50 11.29
CA LEU A 55 -2.49 17.06 10.17
C LEU A 55 -3.15 15.73 10.53
N THR A 56 -4.47 15.63 10.29
CA THR A 56 -5.19 14.34 10.33
C THR A 56 -5.61 13.97 8.92
N LYS A 57 -5.23 12.77 8.49
CA LYS A 57 -5.64 12.15 7.23
C LYS A 57 -6.68 11.08 7.53
N VAL A 58 -7.82 11.19 6.85
CA VAL A 58 -8.83 10.14 6.75
C VAL A 58 -8.79 9.66 5.30
N PHE A 59 -8.71 8.37 5.09
CA PHE A 59 -8.78 7.83 3.74
C PHE A 59 -10.24 7.82 3.28
N PRO A 60 -10.55 8.27 2.06
CA PRO A 60 -11.90 8.14 1.51
C PRO A 60 -12.20 6.64 1.31
N ASP A 61 -13.48 6.28 1.43
CA ASP A 61 -13.94 4.99 0.94
C ASP A 61 -13.68 4.92 -0.57
N ASP A 62 -13.13 3.82 -1.08
CA ASP A 62 -12.77 3.64 -2.49
C ASP A 62 -13.97 3.84 -3.44
N ASP A 63 -15.20 3.72 -2.94
CA ASP A 63 -16.44 3.94 -3.68
C ASP A 63 -16.81 5.44 -3.84
N ALA A 64 -16.09 6.38 -3.22
CA ALA A 64 -16.41 7.81 -3.27
C ALA A 64 -15.91 8.52 -4.53
N ASP A 65 -15.03 7.91 -5.31
CA ASP A 65 -14.44 8.47 -6.53
C ASP A 65 -15.05 7.92 -7.83
N GLY A 66 -16.34 7.55 -7.82
CA GLY A 66 -17.10 7.29 -9.05
C GLY A 66 -17.24 8.59 -9.86
N PRO A 67 -16.96 8.60 -11.19
CA PRO A 67 -17.13 9.78 -12.01
C PRO A 67 -18.59 10.01 -12.35
N ASP A 68 -19.37 10.61 -11.46
CA ASP A 68 -20.56 11.35 -11.85
C ASP A 68 -20.15 12.74 -12.31
N GLY A 69 -19.50 12.79 -13.49
CA GLY A 69 -19.36 14.02 -14.24
C GLY A 69 -20.72 14.41 -14.86
N PRO A 70 -21.09 15.72 -14.85
CA PRO A 70 -22.37 16.17 -15.40
C PRO A 70 -22.46 15.90 -16.90
N ASP A 71 -23.60 15.40 -17.33
CA ASP A 71 -24.03 15.20 -18.72
C ASP A 71 -23.58 16.36 -19.62
N GLY A 72 -22.66 16.05 -20.57
CA GLY A 72 -22.33 16.96 -21.66
C GLY A 72 -23.36 16.79 -22.80
N PRO A 73 -23.75 17.87 -23.52
CA PRO A 73 -24.84 17.86 -24.48
C PRO A 73 -24.49 17.11 -25.77
N ASP A 74 -25.48 16.43 -26.28
CA ASP A 74 -25.55 15.76 -27.59
C ASP A 74 -24.95 16.60 -28.74
N GLY A 75 -24.04 16.01 -29.50
CA GLY A 75 -23.55 16.54 -30.78
C GLY A 75 -23.68 15.47 -31.87
N PRO A 76 -24.15 15.84 -33.09
CA PRO A 76 -24.66 14.91 -34.10
C PRO A 76 -23.59 14.22 -34.93
N GLY A 77 -23.96 13.07 -35.46
CA GLY A 77 -23.17 12.11 -36.23
C GLY A 77 -22.43 12.62 -37.47
N GLY A 78 -21.42 11.87 -37.81
CA GLY A 78 -20.68 11.97 -39.05
C GLY A 78 -20.14 10.63 -39.48
N ALA A 79 -20.55 10.24 -40.67
CA ALA A 79 -20.31 8.94 -41.28
C ALA A 79 -18.91 8.78 -41.92
N GLY A 80 -18.43 7.54 -41.93
CA GLY A 80 -17.87 6.90 -43.11
C GLY A 80 -16.36 7.02 -43.39
N GLY A 81 -15.72 5.86 -43.50
CA GLY A 81 -14.64 5.61 -44.41
C GLY A 81 -13.57 4.61 -43.95
N PRO A 82 -13.30 3.52 -44.68
CA PRO A 82 -12.32 2.52 -44.30
C PRO A 82 -10.91 2.91 -44.75
N GLY A 83 -9.94 2.75 -43.87
CA GLY A 83 -8.53 2.93 -44.17
C GLY A 83 -7.71 1.78 -43.59
N GLU A 84 -7.29 0.88 -44.46
CA GLU A 84 -6.30 -0.16 -44.19
C GLU A 84 -4.95 0.47 -43.85
N GLY A 85 -4.38 0.10 -42.72
CA GLY A 85 -3.03 0.46 -42.36
C GLY A 85 -2.42 -0.64 -41.48
N ARG A 86 -1.55 -1.45 -42.08
CA ARG A 86 -0.70 -2.42 -41.40
C ARG A 86 0.19 -1.69 -40.41
N GLY A 87 -0.01 -1.90 -39.14
CA GLY A 87 0.88 -1.48 -38.05
C GLY A 87 1.41 -2.72 -37.33
N ALA A 88 2.71 -2.76 -37.19
CA ALA A 88 3.48 -3.86 -36.61
C ALA A 88 2.98 -4.27 -35.23
N ASP A 89 2.81 -5.58 -35.08
CA ASP A 89 2.68 -6.31 -33.84
C ASP A 89 3.92 -6.07 -32.98
N VAL A 90 3.83 -5.16 -32.01
CA VAL A 90 4.73 -5.06 -30.88
C VAL A 90 4.09 -5.87 -29.76
N GLY A 91 4.58 -7.10 -29.60
CA GLY A 91 4.14 -8.07 -28.63
C GLY A 91 3.91 -7.46 -27.25
N ASP A 92 2.65 -7.52 -26.85
CA ASP A 92 2.17 -7.15 -25.51
C ASP A 92 2.56 -8.25 -24.52
N GLY A 93 3.81 -8.23 -24.10
CA GLY A 93 4.42 -9.22 -23.21
C GLY A 93 4.45 -8.83 -21.76
N HIS A 94 3.37 -8.34 -21.15
CA HIS A 94 3.33 -8.04 -19.73
C HIS A 94 1.96 -8.30 -19.08
N SER A 95 1.39 -9.45 -19.35
CA SER A 95 0.30 -9.99 -18.54
C SER A 95 0.67 -11.40 -18.08
N GLU A 96 1.75 -11.51 -17.30
CA GLU A 96 1.95 -12.76 -16.54
C GLU A 96 1.29 -12.61 -15.17
N ALA A 97 0.28 -13.43 -15.00
CA ALA A 97 -0.61 -13.57 -13.89
C ALA A 97 0.07 -13.39 -12.53
N VAL A 98 -0.43 -12.43 -11.76
CA VAL A 98 -0.37 -12.43 -10.30
C VAL A 98 -0.83 -13.83 -9.85
N VAL A 99 0.07 -14.63 -9.29
CA VAL A 99 -0.29 -15.92 -8.73
C VAL A 99 -0.91 -15.64 -7.36
N GLY A 100 -2.19 -15.30 -7.39
CA GLY A 100 -3.04 -15.33 -6.20
C GLY A 100 -3.08 -16.72 -5.58
N ASN A 101 -3.63 -16.84 -4.38
CA ASN A 101 -4.03 -18.13 -3.81
C ASN A 101 -4.93 -18.88 -4.81
N ALA A 102 -5.25 -20.15 -4.56
CA ALA A 102 -6.05 -21.02 -5.44
C ALA A 102 -7.33 -20.38 -6.01
N ASP A 103 -7.80 -19.28 -5.41
CA ASP A 103 -8.97 -18.50 -5.81
C ASP A 103 -8.63 -17.20 -6.61
N GLY A 104 -7.35 -16.99 -6.99
CA GLY A 104 -6.93 -15.79 -7.75
C GLY A 104 -6.90 -14.47 -6.94
N ARG A 105 -7.16 -14.51 -5.64
CA ARG A 105 -7.09 -13.35 -4.74
C ARG A 105 -5.71 -13.20 -4.13
N GLU A 106 -5.28 -11.96 -3.99
CA GLU A 106 -4.06 -11.60 -3.25
C GLU A 106 -4.26 -11.90 -1.76
N PRO A 107 -3.26 -12.52 -1.08
CA PRO A 107 -3.43 -12.90 0.31
C PRO A 107 -3.44 -11.68 1.23
N THR A 108 -4.43 -11.65 2.13
CA THR A 108 -4.52 -10.70 3.23
C THR A 108 -4.32 -11.45 4.55
N PHE A 109 -3.54 -10.91 5.46
CA PHE A 109 -3.33 -11.44 6.80
C PHE A 109 -3.89 -10.50 7.85
N LEU A 110 -4.57 -11.05 8.84
CA LEU A 110 -5.21 -10.32 9.93
C LEU A 110 -4.43 -10.49 11.21
N ALA A 111 -4.40 -9.43 12.02
CA ALA A 111 -3.98 -9.48 13.42
C ALA A 111 -5.23 -9.37 14.31
N LEU A 112 -5.50 -10.40 15.09
CA LEU A 112 -6.66 -10.47 15.97
C LEU A 112 -6.21 -10.45 17.42
N THR A 113 -6.98 -9.75 18.25
CA THR A 113 -6.87 -9.85 19.71
C THR A 113 -7.40 -11.18 20.21
N PRO A 114 -7.13 -11.59 21.48
CA PRO A 114 -7.64 -12.85 22.04
C PRO A 114 -9.16 -12.98 22.04
N ASP A 115 -9.90 -11.87 22.08
CA ASP A 115 -11.36 -11.84 21.99
C ASP A 115 -11.88 -11.82 20.53
N GLY A 116 -10.97 -11.90 19.56
CA GLY A 116 -11.30 -11.93 18.14
C GLY A 116 -11.52 -10.57 17.49
N THR A 117 -11.24 -9.45 18.18
CA THR A 117 -11.34 -8.11 17.57
C THR A 117 -10.22 -7.91 16.55
N LEU A 118 -10.51 -7.29 15.40
CA LEU A 118 -9.52 -6.96 14.39
C LEU A 118 -8.65 -5.79 14.86
N ALA A 119 -7.36 -6.04 15.03
CA ALA A 119 -6.37 -5.04 15.44
C ALA A 119 -5.64 -4.40 14.24
N GLY A 120 -5.64 -5.09 13.10
CA GLY A 120 -5.03 -4.61 11.86
C GLY A 120 -4.95 -5.71 10.82
N PHE A 121 -4.55 -5.34 9.60
CA PHE A 121 -4.35 -6.29 8.50
C PHE A 121 -3.17 -5.86 7.61
N VAL A 122 -2.73 -6.78 6.76
CA VAL A 122 -1.80 -6.52 5.65
C VAL A 122 -2.23 -7.31 4.42
N SER A 123 -2.38 -6.63 3.29
CA SER A 123 -2.62 -7.23 1.97
C SER A 123 -1.34 -7.21 1.16
N VAL A 124 -1.06 -8.28 0.43
CA VAL A 124 0.19 -8.43 -0.31
C VAL A 124 -0.04 -9.06 -1.67
N SER A 125 0.76 -8.65 -2.67
CA SER A 125 0.85 -9.27 -3.99
C SER A 125 2.26 -9.74 -4.30
N TYR A 126 2.41 -10.73 -5.18
CA TYR A 126 3.71 -11.24 -5.59
C TYR A 126 3.89 -11.29 -7.10
N ALA A 127 4.81 -10.47 -7.60
CA ALA A 127 5.20 -10.44 -9.01
C ALA A 127 6.42 -11.36 -9.26
N ARG A 128 6.22 -12.47 -10.02
CA ARG A 128 7.26 -13.47 -10.27
C ARG A 128 8.41 -12.94 -11.13
N TRP A 129 8.10 -12.10 -12.14
CA TRP A 129 9.06 -11.65 -13.13
C TRP A 129 10.23 -10.85 -12.53
N ASN A 130 9.99 -10.06 -11.49
CA ASN A 130 11.00 -9.28 -10.76
C ASN A 130 11.19 -9.76 -9.32
N ARG A 131 10.51 -10.85 -8.92
CA ARG A 131 10.56 -11.43 -7.58
C ARG A 131 10.22 -10.43 -6.48
N ARG A 132 9.25 -9.54 -6.72
CA ARG A 132 8.83 -8.50 -5.79
C ARG A 132 7.59 -8.93 -5.03
N LEU A 133 7.62 -8.87 -3.70
CA LEU A 133 6.42 -8.82 -2.88
C LEU A 133 6.06 -7.34 -2.67
N THR A 134 4.85 -6.95 -3.05
CA THR A 134 4.29 -5.64 -2.76
C THR A 134 3.42 -5.73 -1.52
N ILE A 135 3.57 -4.80 -0.59
CA ILE A 135 2.57 -4.52 0.43
C ILE A 135 1.56 -3.59 -0.23
N GLU A 136 0.38 -4.12 -0.56
CA GLU A 136 -0.67 -3.35 -1.22
C GLU A 136 -1.35 -2.43 -0.22
N ASP A 137 -1.60 -2.97 0.99
CA ASP A 137 -2.15 -2.20 2.08
C ASP A 137 -1.70 -2.77 3.43
N ILE A 138 -1.55 -1.92 4.44
CA ILE A 138 -1.28 -2.30 5.82
C ILE A 138 -1.86 -1.27 6.79
N GLU A 139 -2.83 -1.70 7.55
CA GLU A 139 -3.50 -0.85 8.51
C GLU A 139 -3.47 -1.43 9.92
N VAL A 140 -3.44 -0.53 10.91
CA VAL A 140 -3.54 -0.87 12.32
C VAL A 140 -4.54 0.07 12.99
N ALA A 141 -5.57 -0.51 13.57
CA ALA A 141 -6.58 0.23 14.30
C ALA A 141 -5.95 1.17 15.35
N PRO A 142 -6.41 2.42 15.50
CA PRO A 142 -5.81 3.42 16.40
C PRO A 142 -5.56 2.91 17.80
N ALA A 143 -6.50 2.14 18.38
CA ALA A 143 -6.40 1.57 19.73
C ALA A 143 -5.24 0.56 19.90
N HIS A 144 -4.72 0.00 18.78
CA HIS A 144 -3.68 -1.04 18.77
C HIS A 144 -2.33 -0.54 18.27
N ARG A 145 -2.22 0.73 17.89
CA ARG A 145 -0.94 1.35 17.47
C ARG A 145 0.07 1.41 18.59
N GLY A 146 1.36 1.35 18.22
CA GLY A 146 2.45 1.36 19.19
C GLY A 146 2.63 0.06 19.98
N ARG A 147 1.79 -0.95 19.76
CA ARG A 147 1.79 -2.25 20.47
C ARG A 147 2.43 -3.40 19.65
N GLY A 148 3.11 -3.10 18.55
CA GLY A 148 3.82 -4.09 17.75
C GLY A 148 3.00 -4.76 16.64
N VAL A 149 1.69 -4.49 16.52
CA VAL A 149 0.80 -5.10 15.50
C VAL A 149 1.35 -4.95 14.08
N GLY A 150 1.68 -3.72 13.67
CA GLY A 150 2.23 -3.49 12.33
C GLY A 150 3.55 -4.23 12.07
N ARG A 151 4.37 -4.44 13.11
CA ARG A 151 5.59 -5.26 13.00
C ARG A 151 5.25 -6.73 12.84
N ALA A 152 4.27 -7.26 13.57
CA ALA A 152 3.84 -8.65 13.46
C ALA A 152 3.25 -8.94 12.07
N LEU A 153 2.40 -8.06 11.56
CA LEU A 153 1.84 -8.14 10.21
C LEU A 153 2.94 -8.10 9.15
N MET A 154 3.88 -7.16 9.24
CA MET A 154 5.02 -7.08 8.32
C MET A 154 5.90 -8.33 8.39
N SER A 155 6.13 -8.89 9.57
CA SER A 155 6.87 -10.15 9.73
C SER A 155 6.18 -11.30 9.00
N ARG A 156 4.85 -11.40 9.07
CA ARG A 156 4.06 -12.40 8.34
C ARG A 156 4.15 -12.20 6.82
N ALA A 157 4.07 -10.94 6.36
CA ALA A 157 4.28 -10.63 4.94
C ALA A 157 5.69 -11.02 4.47
N GLU A 158 6.72 -10.76 5.26
CA GLU A 158 8.11 -11.16 4.96
C GLU A 158 8.30 -12.69 4.98
N GLU A 159 7.57 -13.43 5.81
CA GLU A 159 7.52 -14.90 5.78
C GLU A 159 6.93 -15.39 4.48
N PHE A 160 5.78 -14.85 4.09
CA PHE A 160 5.15 -15.15 2.81
C PHE A 160 6.06 -14.81 1.63
N ALA A 161 6.77 -13.67 1.68
CA ALA A 161 7.77 -13.31 0.67
C ALA A 161 8.86 -14.39 0.53
N ARG A 162 9.38 -14.90 1.66
CA ARG A 162 10.38 -15.98 1.66
C ARG A 162 9.83 -17.31 1.12
N GLU A 163 8.59 -17.66 1.48
CA GLU A 163 7.87 -18.84 0.97
C GLU A 163 7.73 -18.80 -0.56
N ARG A 164 7.51 -17.61 -1.13
CA ARG A 164 7.40 -17.37 -2.58
C ARG A 164 8.73 -17.16 -3.29
N GLY A 165 9.84 -17.11 -2.57
CA GLY A 165 11.17 -16.85 -3.13
C GLY A 165 11.35 -15.42 -3.60
N ALA A 166 10.66 -14.47 -2.99
CA ALA A 166 10.82 -13.04 -3.29
C ALA A 166 12.26 -12.57 -3.04
N GLY A 167 12.75 -11.68 -3.88
CA GLY A 167 14.06 -11.05 -3.71
C GLY A 167 14.01 -9.82 -2.81
N HIS A 168 12.85 -9.15 -2.77
CA HIS A 168 12.62 -7.96 -1.96
C HIS A 168 11.13 -7.75 -1.67
N VAL A 169 10.86 -7.03 -0.59
CA VAL A 169 9.55 -6.46 -0.26
C VAL A 169 9.56 -4.99 -0.65
N TRP A 170 8.47 -4.51 -1.20
CA TRP A 170 8.29 -3.15 -1.68
C TRP A 170 6.95 -2.60 -1.20
N LEU A 171 6.89 -1.32 -0.96
CA LEU A 171 5.66 -0.62 -0.58
C LEU A 171 5.66 0.82 -1.10
N GLU A 172 4.47 1.38 -1.18
CA GLU A 172 4.21 2.79 -1.40
C GLU A 172 3.70 3.42 -0.10
N VAL A 173 4.04 4.69 0.13
CA VAL A 173 3.52 5.47 1.25
C VAL A 173 3.49 6.95 0.90
N SER A 174 2.39 7.64 1.25
CA SER A 174 2.30 9.09 1.08
C SER A 174 3.36 9.82 1.92
N ASN A 175 3.97 10.84 1.33
CA ASN A 175 4.96 11.70 1.98
C ASN A 175 4.44 12.41 3.25
N ILE A 176 3.13 12.52 3.43
CA ILE A 176 2.54 13.10 4.63
C ILE A 176 2.40 12.08 5.77
N ASN A 177 2.51 10.77 5.50
CA ASN A 177 2.42 9.74 6.53
C ASN A 177 3.77 9.50 7.22
N ALA A 178 4.29 10.54 7.90
CA ALA A 178 5.56 10.44 8.61
C ALA A 178 5.60 9.31 9.66
N PRO A 179 4.53 9.02 10.43
CA PRO A 179 4.50 7.88 11.35
C PRO A 179 4.79 6.54 10.67
N ALA A 180 4.16 6.27 9.52
CA ALA A 180 4.37 5.03 8.75
C ALA A 180 5.78 4.98 8.16
N ILE A 181 6.27 6.07 7.57
CA ILE A 181 7.63 6.15 7.01
C ILE A 181 8.67 5.84 8.09
N HIS A 182 8.52 6.38 9.29
CA HIS A 182 9.40 6.07 10.41
C HIS A 182 9.29 4.61 10.85
N ALA A 183 8.08 4.05 10.85
CA ALA A 183 7.88 2.64 11.19
C ALA A 183 8.59 1.72 10.18
N TYR A 184 8.43 1.97 8.88
CA TYR A 184 9.09 1.19 7.82
C TYR A 184 10.61 1.31 7.87
N ARG A 185 11.15 2.52 8.10
CA ARG A 185 12.60 2.70 8.28
C ARG A 185 13.14 1.90 9.46
N ARG A 186 12.42 1.86 10.60
CA ARG A 186 12.80 1.02 11.75
C ARG A 186 12.70 -0.48 11.45
N MET A 187 11.87 -0.88 10.50
CA MET A 187 11.77 -2.28 10.02
C MET A 187 12.79 -2.61 8.92
N GLY A 188 13.67 -1.66 8.56
CA GLY A 188 14.78 -1.86 7.63
C GLY A 188 14.47 -1.54 6.17
N PHE A 189 13.35 -0.88 5.88
CA PHE A 189 13.07 -0.36 4.55
C PHE A 189 13.88 0.90 4.26
N SER A 190 14.27 1.06 3.01
CA SER A 190 14.97 2.22 2.48
C SER A 190 14.20 2.82 1.31
N LEU A 191 14.29 4.14 1.14
CA LEU A 191 13.72 4.82 -0.02
C LEU A 191 14.38 4.29 -1.30
N CYS A 192 13.57 3.91 -2.28
CA CYS A 192 14.04 3.41 -3.59
C CYS A 192 13.48 4.22 -4.76
N GLY A 193 12.53 5.11 -4.53
CA GLY A 193 11.93 5.96 -5.55
C GLY A 193 10.86 6.87 -4.99
N LEU A 194 10.32 7.73 -5.84
CA LEU A 194 9.13 8.54 -5.58
C LEU A 194 8.40 8.86 -6.87
N ASP A 195 7.11 9.17 -6.76
CA ASP A 195 6.28 9.68 -7.84
C ASP A 195 5.58 10.95 -7.38
N THR A 196 5.70 12.02 -8.15
CA THR A 196 5.09 13.33 -7.85
C THR A 196 3.71 13.49 -8.48
N SER A 197 3.25 12.53 -9.24
CA SER A 197 2.01 12.57 -10.03
C SER A 197 0.98 11.50 -9.66
N LEU A 198 1.37 10.48 -8.90
CA LEU A 198 0.51 9.34 -8.57
C LEU A 198 -0.86 9.78 -8.04
N TYR A 199 -0.89 10.77 -7.17
CA TYR A 199 -2.12 11.25 -6.54
C TYR A 199 -2.74 12.48 -7.22
N ALA A 200 -2.23 12.93 -8.38
CA ALA A 200 -2.61 14.21 -8.97
C ALA A 200 -4.12 14.35 -9.25
N PHE A 201 -4.81 13.24 -9.52
CA PHE A 201 -6.24 13.20 -9.84
C PHE A 201 -7.06 12.43 -8.81
N THR A 202 -6.62 12.38 -7.56
CA THR A 202 -7.30 11.70 -6.45
C THR A 202 -7.64 12.68 -5.34
N ALA A 203 -8.37 12.24 -4.33
CA ALA A 203 -8.63 12.99 -3.10
C ALA A 203 -7.34 13.37 -2.33
N SER A 204 -6.22 12.73 -2.66
CA SER A 204 -4.89 13.01 -2.11
C SER A 204 -4.04 13.96 -2.99
N ALA A 205 -4.67 14.71 -3.92
CA ALA A 205 -3.95 15.65 -4.78
C ALA A 205 -3.06 16.61 -3.97
N GLY A 206 -1.79 16.74 -4.40
CA GLY A 206 -0.78 17.51 -3.68
C GLY A 206 0.11 16.69 -2.75
N GLU A 207 -0.20 15.43 -2.51
CA GLU A 207 0.69 14.47 -1.86
C GLU A 207 1.64 13.83 -2.90
N TYR A 208 2.73 13.23 -2.43
CA TYR A 208 3.70 12.52 -3.25
C TYR A 208 3.87 11.09 -2.74
N ALA A 209 3.89 10.13 -3.66
CA ALA A 209 4.14 8.74 -3.33
C ALA A 209 5.63 8.50 -3.11
N LEU A 210 5.99 7.95 -1.97
CA LEU A 210 7.34 7.50 -1.66
C LEU A 210 7.39 5.97 -1.75
N TYR A 211 8.34 5.46 -2.51
CA TYR A 211 8.55 4.03 -2.67
C TYR A 211 9.68 3.56 -1.78
N LEU A 212 9.39 2.57 -0.94
CA LEU A 212 10.37 1.98 -0.05
C LEU A 212 10.56 0.50 -0.36
N SER A 213 11.76 0.01 -0.20
CA SER A 213 12.05 -1.42 -0.38
C SER A 213 12.99 -1.96 0.68
N LYS A 214 12.89 -3.28 0.88
CA LYS A 214 13.75 -4.05 1.78
C LYS A 214 14.11 -5.37 1.11
N PRO A 215 15.40 -5.74 1.00
CA PRO A 215 15.79 -7.04 0.47
C PRO A 215 15.30 -8.18 1.38
N CYS A 216 14.73 -9.23 0.77
CA CYS A 216 14.51 -10.49 1.46
C CYS A 216 15.84 -11.19 1.65
N ARG A 217 16.32 -11.33 2.88
CA ARG A 217 17.49 -12.18 3.14
C ARG A 217 17.08 -13.63 2.87
N PRO A 218 17.88 -14.40 2.10
CA PRO A 218 17.66 -15.84 2.02
C PRO A 218 17.65 -16.37 3.45
N GLY A 219 16.65 -17.21 3.78
CA GLY A 219 16.72 -17.95 5.03
C GLY A 219 18.07 -18.65 5.07
N ALA A 220 18.79 -18.59 6.20
CA ALA A 220 19.98 -19.39 6.37
C ALA A 220 19.54 -20.84 6.10
N ALA A 221 20.09 -21.43 5.01
CA ALA A 221 19.89 -22.85 4.75
C ALA A 221 20.50 -23.58 5.94
N GLY A 222 19.63 -24.19 6.76
CA GLY A 222 20.04 -25.07 7.84
C GLY A 222 20.47 -26.43 7.29
#